data_04e3c60cecf08e4b2c3e847d2b8ee63a
#
_entry.id   04e3c60cecf08e4b2c3e847d2b8ee63a
#
_cell.length_a   1.000
_cell.length_b   1.000
_cell.length_c   1.000
_cell.angle_alpha   90.00
_cell.angle_beta   90.00
_cell.angle_gamma   90.00
#
_symmetry.space_group_name_H-M   'P 1'
#
loop_
_entity.id
_entity.type
_entity.pdbx_description
1 polymer ?
#
loop_
_entity_poly.entity_id
_entity_poly.type
_entity_poly.pdbx_seq_one_letter_code
_entity_poly.pdbx_strand_id
1 'polypeptide(L)'
;MSYLRKFIKFIYHFIDKILTTITLVLIKLYQYSISPDKGILSPILKWRICSHEPHCSEYATQILKRYWFCKWLAAIADRILACKPSTKKMYDPAFYRVVFFSSANIWTPFLQELNSDPRFEICWVVTQADKPAGRWMQLKENPIKVKAKELFPNEREDFIQTPLKINPEKSVEWQNFYDWLKAKNPDFLVVISYGKILPQSILDVPAFGPINVHGSLLPKYRGASPLQSIFLNKEKESWITIMHMDAWMDTWKIIDQLSFPLKFEWTVKDLITALEKEWPRFLCNTLWNYGKKQIKAIPQDESKATLCQKIEKSDGEIDVYKDKLEDIYAKYRAYAIWPKIRFKLNEKIVIIEELKLDENKYNDNKDRPLIEWKNLNQAIINIAIKPEWKKAMDWKSFCNWYLR
;
A
#
# COMPACT_ATOMS: atom_id res chain seq x y z
N MET A 1 -17.07 24.50 29.58
CA MET A 1 -16.91 24.51 28.11
C MET A 1 -17.01 23.13 27.43
N SER A 2 -16.59 22.03 28.05
CA SER A 2 -16.63 20.66 27.47
C SER A 2 -18.08 20.11 27.27
N TYR A 3 -18.99 20.30 28.23
CA TYR A 3 -20.38 19.81 28.17
C TYR A 3 -21.21 20.51 27.10
N LEU A 4 -21.08 21.81 26.94
CA LEU A 4 -21.81 22.58 25.91
C LEU A 4 -21.43 22.13 24.50
N ARG A 5 -20.12 21.89 24.26
CA ARG A 5 -19.63 21.36 22.97
C ARG A 5 -20.16 19.96 22.67
N LYS A 6 -20.25 19.07 23.68
CA LYS A 6 -20.81 17.73 23.52
C LYS A 6 -22.32 17.80 23.22
N PHE A 7 -23.05 18.68 23.91
CA PHE A 7 -24.49 18.89 23.70
C PHE A 7 -24.79 19.46 22.31
N ILE A 8 -24.05 20.46 21.87
CA ILE A 8 -24.17 21.04 20.52
C ILE A 8 -23.89 19.95 19.45
N LYS A 9 -22.84 19.14 19.61
CA LYS A 9 -22.56 18.04 18.71
C LYS A 9 -23.68 16.99 18.67
N PHE A 10 -24.29 16.69 19.81
CA PHE A 10 -25.41 15.76 19.90
C PHE A 10 -26.62 16.30 19.15
N ILE A 11 -27.00 17.57 19.36
CA ILE A 11 -28.10 18.22 18.64
C ILE A 11 -27.84 18.22 17.13
N TYR A 12 -26.64 18.61 16.71
CA TYR A 12 -26.23 18.58 15.29
C TYR A 12 -26.40 17.19 14.68
N HIS A 13 -25.90 16.16 15.36
CA HIS A 13 -26.02 14.80 14.88
C HIS A 13 -27.47 14.31 14.81
N PHE A 14 -28.31 14.68 15.78
CA PHE A 14 -29.73 14.34 15.82
C PHE A 14 -30.50 15.00 14.66
N ILE A 15 -30.30 16.32 14.44
CA ILE A 15 -30.93 17.05 13.34
C ILE A 15 -30.46 16.49 11.99
N ASP A 16 -29.17 16.25 11.83
CA ASP A 16 -28.61 15.66 10.61
C ASP A 16 -29.22 14.30 10.28
N LYS A 17 -29.37 13.43 11.27
CA LYS A 17 -30.00 12.12 11.11
C LYS A 17 -31.47 12.21 10.68
N ILE A 18 -32.21 13.16 11.22
CA ILE A 18 -33.61 13.41 10.83
C ILE A 18 -33.65 13.90 9.38
N LEU A 19 -32.91 14.94 9.04
CA LEU A 19 -32.84 15.50 7.68
C LEU A 19 -32.40 14.45 6.65
N THR A 20 -31.40 13.66 6.99
CA THR A 20 -30.93 12.54 6.16
C THR A 20 -32.02 11.51 5.91
N THR A 21 -32.77 11.11 6.95
CA THR A 21 -33.85 10.11 6.83
C THR A 21 -34.98 10.63 5.95
N ILE A 22 -35.45 11.87 6.21
CA ILE A 22 -36.53 12.49 5.42
C ILE A 22 -36.12 12.60 3.96
N THR A 23 -34.89 13.07 3.70
CA THR A 23 -34.37 13.25 2.33
C THR A 23 -34.23 11.93 1.59
N LEU A 24 -33.78 10.86 2.25
CA LEU A 24 -33.73 9.52 1.66
C LEU A 24 -35.11 9.00 1.26
N VAL A 25 -36.13 9.26 2.08
CA VAL A 25 -37.52 8.91 1.74
C VAL A 25 -38.00 9.69 0.52
N LEU A 26 -37.75 11.01 0.49
CA LEU A 26 -38.13 11.86 -0.65
C LEU A 26 -37.40 11.45 -1.94
N ILE A 27 -36.13 11.12 -1.88
CA ILE A 27 -35.37 10.62 -3.06
C ILE A 27 -35.96 9.29 -3.54
N LYS A 28 -36.31 8.37 -2.65
CA LYS A 28 -36.95 7.11 -3.03
C LYS A 28 -38.32 7.33 -3.67
N LEU A 29 -39.14 8.21 -3.11
CA LEU A 29 -40.44 8.59 -3.69
C LEU A 29 -40.25 9.17 -5.11
N TYR A 30 -39.26 10.08 -5.28
CA TYR A 30 -38.92 10.61 -6.59
C TYR A 30 -38.48 9.51 -7.56
N GLN A 31 -37.57 8.59 -7.13
CA GLN A 31 -37.10 7.48 -7.97
C GLN A 31 -38.22 6.56 -8.42
N TYR A 32 -39.22 6.33 -7.55
CA TYR A 32 -40.33 5.45 -7.85
C TYR A 32 -41.39 6.12 -8.72
N SER A 33 -41.68 7.43 -8.54
CA SER A 33 -42.78 8.13 -9.20
C SER A 33 -42.37 8.83 -10.49
N ILE A 34 -41.63 9.93 -10.37
CA ILE A 34 -41.40 10.90 -11.47
C ILE A 34 -39.98 10.85 -12.05
N SER A 35 -39.13 9.96 -11.58
CA SER A 35 -37.76 9.84 -12.16
C SER A 35 -37.85 9.47 -13.64
N PRO A 36 -37.21 10.24 -14.56
CA PRO A 36 -37.18 9.93 -15.98
C PRO A 36 -36.58 8.58 -16.32
N ASP A 37 -35.72 8.06 -15.44
CA ASP A 37 -34.92 6.85 -15.69
C ASP A 37 -35.57 5.59 -15.12
N LYS A 38 -36.26 5.69 -13.97
CA LYS A 38 -36.75 4.54 -13.19
C LYS A 38 -38.20 4.66 -12.68
N GLY A 39 -38.78 5.87 -12.70
CA GLY A 39 -40.11 6.12 -12.20
C GLY A 39 -41.22 5.54 -13.07
N ILE A 40 -42.44 5.45 -12.53
CA ILE A 40 -43.66 4.99 -13.25
C ILE A 40 -43.85 5.82 -14.52
N LEU A 41 -43.47 7.09 -14.51
CA LEU A 41 -43.57 8.00 -15.66
C LEU A 41 -42.37 7.92 -16.63
N SER A 42 -41.41 7.07 -16.40
CA SER A 42 -40.21 6.95 -17.24
C SER A 42 -40.49 6.66 -18.72
N PRO A 43 -41.57 5.91 -19.12
CA PRO A 43 -41.87 5.71 -20.52
C PRO A 43 -42.26 7.02 -21.25
N ILE A 44 -42.79 8.00 -20.51
CA ILE A 44 -43.27 9.29 -21.03
C ILE A 44 -42.13 10.32 -21.00
N LEU A 45 -41.23 10.24 -20.01
CA LEU A 45 -40.16 11.21 -19.73
C LEU A 45 -38.77 10.86 -20.30
N LYS A 46 -38.68 9.87 -21.19
CA LYS A 46 -37.43 9.34 -21.79
C LYS A 46 -36.49 10.38 -22.43
N TRP A 47 -36.91 11.58 -22.66
CA TRP A 47 -36.14 12.64 -23.29
C TRP A 47 -35.17 13.37 -22.30
N ARG A 48 -35.24 13.10 -21.01
CA ARG A 48 -34.35 13.68 -19.99
C ARG A 48 -33.48 12.62 -19.28
N ILE A 49 -32.74 11.85 -20.06
CA ILE A 49 -31.84 10.82 -19.50
C ILE A 49 -30.64 11.51 -18.84
N CYS A 50 -30.35 11.17 -17.59
CA CYS A 50 -29.17 11.63 -16.87
C CYS A 50 -27.89 11.19 -17.58
N SER A 51 -26.98 12.13 -17.88
CA SER A 51 -25.71 11.85 -18.55
C SER A 51 -24.64 11.21 -17.63
N HIS A 52 -24.93 11.11 -16.33
CA HIS A 52 -23.97 10.56 -15.36
C HIS A 52 -24.34 9.13 -14.96
N GLU A 53 -23.33 8.35 -14.65
CA GLU A 53 -23.45 7.03 -14.04
C GLU A 53 -22.62 7.01 -12.74
N PRO A 54 -23.23 6.70 -11.57
CA PRO A 54 -24.65 6.47 -11.34
C PRO A 54 -25.51 7.71 -11.61
N HIS A 55 -26.81 7.50 -11.78
CA HIS A 55 -27.77 8.60 -11.96
C HIS A 55 -27.75 9.57 -10.76
N CYS A 56 -28.07 10.85 -11.01
CA CYS A 56 -27.98 11.88 -9.95
C CYS A 56 -28.76 11.53 -8.68
N SER A 57 -29.89 10.86 -8.78
CA SER A 57 -30.65 10.40 -7.61
C SER A 57 -29.99 9.25 -6.85
N GLU A 58 -29.29 8.35 -7.54
CA GLU A 58 -28.50 7.28 -6.91
C GLU A 58 -27.25 7.85 -6.25
N TYR A 59 -26.54 8.75 -6.93
CA TYR A 59 -25.42 9.51 -6.40
C TYR A 59 -25.83 10.26 -5.12
N ALA A 60 -26.96 10.95 -5.15
CA ALA A 60 -27.50 11.66 -3.99
C ALA A 60 -27.75 10.72 -2.81
N THR A 61 -28.31 9.53 -3.07
CA THR A 61 -28.53 8.50 -2.04
C THR A 61 -27.21 7.99 -1.46
N GLN A 62 -26.19 7.76 -2.30
CA GLN A 62 -24.86 7.28 -1.87
C GLN A 62 -24.16 8.31 -0.99
N ILE A 63 -24.10 9.58 -1.41
CA ILE A 63 -23.49 10.67 -0.65
C ILE A 63 -24.22 10.88 0.68
N LEU A 64 -25.56 10.87 0.68
CA LEU A 64 -26.37 11.13 1.86
C LEU A 64 -26.20 10.05 2.96
N LYS A 65 -25.96 8.82 2.57
CA LYS A 65 -25.67 7.72 3.51
C LYS A 65 -24.27 7.80 4.14
N ARG A 66 -23.35 8.53 3.52
CA ARG A 66 -21.93 8.54 3.89
C ARG A 66 -21.47 9.85 4.51
N TYR A 67 -22.11 10.96 4.17
CA TYR A 67 -21.75 12.29 4.62
C TYR A 67 -22.90 12.97 5.35
N TRP A 68 -22.56 14.02 6.08
CA TRP A 68 -23.51 14.91 6.72
C TRP A 68 -24.36 15.65 5.67
N PHE A 69 -25.59 15.93 6.01
CA PHE A 69 -26.59 16.55 5.13
C PHE A 69 -26.09 17.82 4.42
N CYS A 70 -25.33 18.68 5.11
CA CYS A 70 -24.78 19.89 4.50
C CYS A 70 -23.76 19.59 3.40
N LYS A 71 -22.88 18.56 3.57
CA LYS A 71 -21.96 18.12 2.52
C LYS A 71 -22.71 17.48 1.35
N TRP A 72 -23.78 16.76 1.63
CA TRP A 72 -24.66 16.22 0.60
C TRP A 72 -25.26 17.32 -0.28
N LEU A 73 -25.79 18.40 0.33
CA LEU A 73 -26.37 19.52 -0.41
C LEU A 73 -25.38 20.14 -1.39
N ALA A 74 -24.13 20.40 -0.96
CA ALA A 74 -23.09 20.95 -1.83
C ALA A 74 -22.77 20.00 -2.99
N ALA A 75 -22.51 18.72 -2.69
CA ALA A 75 -22.13 17.73 -3.70
C ALA A 75 -23.23 17.46 -4.73
N ILE A 76 -24.51 17.45 -4.32
CA ILE A 76 -25.62 17.25 -5.25
C ILE A 76 -25.91 18.49 -6.09
N ALA A 77 -25.73 19.69 -5.52
CA ALA A 77 -25.86 20.95 -6.25
C ALA A 77 -24.80 21.02 -7.37
N ASP A 78 -23.53 20.77 -7.05
CA ASP A 78 -22.45 20.73 -8.03
C ASP A 78 -22.72 19.71 -9.14
N ARG A 79 -23.23 18.52 -8.77
CA ARG A 79 -23.55 17.48 -9.74
C ARG A 79 -24.71 17.85 -10.66
N ILE A 80 -25.75 18.47 -10.12
CA ILE A 80 -26.90 18.91 -10.92
C ILE A 80 -26.47 20.03 -11.87
N LEU A 81 -25.65 20.98 -11.41
CA LEU A 81 -25.12 22.05 -12.25
C LEU A 81 -24.20 21.54 -13.37
N ALA A 82 -23.42 20.49 -13.08
CA ALA A 82 -22.56 19.83 -14.06
C ALA A 82 -23.33 18.92 -15.03
N CYS A 83 -24.59 18.58 -14.74
CA CYS A 83 -25.39 17.68 -15.53
C CYS A 83 -25.91 18.39 -16.80
N LYS A 84 -25.20 18.19 -17.92
CA LYS A 84 -25.63 18.64 -19.23
C LYS A 84 -26.23 17.48 -20.02
N PRO A 85 -27.34 17.67 -20.74
CA PRO A 85 -27.86 16.65 -21.64
C PRO A 85 -26.77 16.21 -22.63
N SER A 86 -26.38 14.95 -22.57
CA SER A 86 -25.35 14.36 -23.45
C SER A 86 -25.71 12.93 -23.77
N THR A 87 -25.46 12.50 -24.99
CA THR A 87 -25.62 11.11 -25.42
C THR A 87 -24.51 10.20 -24.84
N LYS A 88 -23.39 10.78 -24.39
CA LYS A 88 -22.27 10.05 -23.81
C LYS A 88 -22.38 10.01 -22.29
N LYS A 89 -22.65 8.82 -21.77
CA LYS A 89 -22.65 8.60 -20.31
C LYS A 89 -21.23 8.80 -19.74
N MET A 90 -21.16 9.51 -18.61
CA MET A 90 -19.94 9.78 -17.87
C MET A 90 -20.02 9.06 -16.53
N TYR A 91 -19.09 8.13 -16.28
CA TYR A 91 -18.98 7.48 -14.97
C TYR A 91 -18.34 8.45 -13.98
N ASP A 92 -19.08 8.79 -12.94
CA ASP A 92 -18.67 9.73 -11.88
C ASP A 92 -19.31 9.33 -10.56
N PRO A 93 -18.77 8.29 -9.89
CA PRO A 93 -19.34 7.76 -8.66
C PRO A 93 -19.15 8.69 -7.47
N ALA A 94 -19.96 8.51 -6.44
CA ALA A 94 -19.85 9.21 -5.17
C ALA A 94 -18.58 8.81 -4.40
N PHE A 95 -18.18 7.57 -4.56
CA PHE A 95 -16.97 6.95 -4.02
C PHE A 95 -16.58 5.78 -4.90
N TYR A 96 -15.29 5.43 -4.90
CA TYR A 96 -14.79 4.28 -5.64
C TYR A 96 -14.80 3.03 -4.77
N ARG A 97 -15.19 1.91 -5.36
CA ARG A 97 -15.23 0.59 -4.73
C ARG A 97 -13.89 -0.10 -4.92
N VAL A 98 -13.26 -0.46 -3.79
CA VAL A 98 -11.90 -1.02 -3.77
C VAL A 98 -11.93 -2.44 -3.22
N VAL A 99 -11.26 -3.37 -3.89
CA VAL A 99 -10.83 -4.65 -3.33
C VAL A 99 -9.35 -4.56 -3.04
N PHE A 100 -8.96 -4.79 -1.79
CA PHE A 100 -7.58 -4.64 -1.33
C PHE A 100 -6.88 -5.98 -1.25
N PHE A 101 -5.78 -6.14 -1.98
CA PHE A 101 -4.94 -7.33 -2.02
C PHE A 101 -3.60 -7.07 -1.35
N SER A 102 -3.31 -7.74 -0.25
CA SER A 102 -2.00 -7.65 0.39
C SER A 102 -1.76 -8.81 1.36
N SER A 103 -0.50 -9.00 1.78
CA SER A 103 -0.15 -10.07 2.73
C SER A 103 0.86 -9.65 3.79
N ALA A 104 1.54 -8.51 3.64
CA ALA A 104 2.59 -8.09 4.55
C ALA A 104 2.11 -6.98 5.50
N ASN A 105 2.57 -7.03 6.75
CA ASN A 105 2.18 -6.10 7.81
C ASN A 105 2.44 -4.62 7.48
N ILE A 106 3.52 -4.33 6.80
CA ILE A 106 3.91 -2.98 6.35
C ILE A 106 2.82 -2.25 5.54
N TRP A 107 1.84 -2.98 4.97
CA TRP A 107 0.78 -2.42 4.14
C TRP A 107 -0.54 -2.23 4.89
N THR A 108 -0.59 -2.52 6.18
CA THR A 108 -1.80 -2.28 7.02
C THR A 108 -2.20 -0.80 7.09
N PRO A 109 -1.28 0.20 7.10
CA PRO A 109 -1.66 1.61 7.05
C PRO A 109 -2.40 2.00 5.76
N PHE A 110 -2.13 1.35 4.63
CA PHE A 110 -2.84 1.60 3.37
C PHE A 110 -4.30 1.15 3.43
N LEU A 111 -4.55 -0.03 4.01
CA LEU A 111 -5.92 -0.50 4.25
C LEU A 111 -6.66 0.44 5.19
N GLN A 112 -5.99 0.91 6.24
CA GLN A 112 -6.58 1.83 7.22
C GLN A 112 -6.90 3.20 6.60
N GLU A 113 -6.00 3.78 5.81
CA GLU A 113 -6.21 5.06 5.15
C GLU A 113 -7.35 4.98 4.12
N LEU A 114 -7.35 3.95 3.26
CA LEU A 114 -8.43 3.72 2.30
C LEU A 114 -9.79 3.55 2.99
N ASN A 115 -9.84 2.89 4.16
CA ASN A 115 -11.08 2.74 4.93
C ASN A 115 -11.53 4.06 5.58
N SER A 116 -10.59 4.91 6.00
CA SER A 116 -10.91 6.20 6.64
C SER A 116 -11.25 7.30 5.64
N ASP A 117 -10.80 7.17 4.39
CA ASP A 117 -11.03 8.15 3.34
C ASP A 117 -12.43 7.96 2.73
N PRO A 118 -13.32 8.94 2.89
CA PRO A 118 -14.70 8.82 2.42
C PRO A 118 -14.85 8.73 0.90
N ARG A 119 -13.81 8.97 0.14
CA ARG A 119 -13.79 8.81 -1.33
C ARG A 119 -13.78 7.36 -1.78
N PHE A 120 -13.51 6.41 -0.84
CA PHE A 120 -13.40 4.99 -1.14
C PHE A 120 -14.32 4.14 -0.26
N GLU A 121 -14.71 3.00 -0.78
CA GLU A 121 -15.38 1.93 -0.06
C GLU A 121 -14.56 0.65 -0.23
N ILE A 122 -14.01 0.16 0.87
CA ILE A 122 -13.39 -1.17 0.86
C ILE A 122 -14.51 -2.19 0.79
N CYS A 123 -14.69 -2.81 -0.37
CA CYS A 123 -15.70 -3.83 -0.57
C CYS A 123 -15.29 -5.17 0.01
N TRP A 124 -13.99 -5.51 -0.14
CA TRP A 124 -13.40 -6.76 0.33
C TRP A 124 -11.90 -6.65 0.50
N VAL A 125 -11.39 -7.55 1.33
CA VAL A 125 -9.94 -7.72 1.54
C VAL A 125 -9.55 -9.14 1.10
N VAL A 126 -8.51 -9.23 0.29
CA VAL A 126 -7.94 -10.50 -0.17
C VAL A 126 -6.52 -10.63 0.35
N THR A 127 -6.21 -11.72 1.02
CA THR A 127 -4.88 -11.95 1.59
C THR A 127 -4.45 -13.41 1.40
N GLN A 128 -3.19 -13.73 1.70
CA GLN A 128 -2.75 -15.13 1.73
C GLN A 128 -3.32 -15.84 2.95
N ALA A 129 -3.47 -17.17 2.82
CA ALA A 129 -3.85 -18.02 3.94
C ALA A 129 -2.86 -17.92 5.10
N ASP A 130 -3.34 -18.20 6.29
CA ASP A 130 -2.54 -18.26 7.50
C ASP A 130 -1.41 -19.28 7.34
N LYS A 131 -0.25 -19.03 7.91
CA LYS A 131 0.94 -19.88 7.76
C LYS A 131 1.48 -20.31 9.11
N PRO A 132 2.01 -21.53 9.22
CA PRO A 132 2.75 -21.92 10.40
C PRO A 132 3.94 -20.99 10.64
N ALA A 133 4.13 -20.53 11.87
CA ALA A 133 5.21 -19.62 12.26
C ALA A 133 5.79 -19.98 13.63
N GLY A 134 7.03 -19.55 13.87
CA GLY A 134 7.75 -19.78 15.11
C GLY A 134 8.28 -21.21 15.28
N ARG A 135 8.97 -21.44 16.41
CA ARG A 135 9.63 -22.73 16.73
C ARG A 135 8.63 -23.91 16.81
N TRP A 136 7.40 -23.62 17.19
CA TRP A 136 6.34 -24.61 17.40
C TRP A 136 5.38 -24.75 16.23
N MET A 137 5.70 -24.16 15.07
CA MET A 137 4.90 -24.23 13.84
C MET A 137 3.40 -23.94 14.06
N GLN A 138 3.10 -23.06 15.02
CA GLN A 138 1.72 -22.63 15.28
C GLN A 138 1.18 -21.79 14.11
N LEU A 139 -0.07 -22.01 13.76
CA LEU A 139 -0.74 -21.26 12.71
C LEU A 139 -0.86 -19.79 13.13
N LYS A 140 -0.20 -18.90 12.39
CA LYS A 140 -0.26 -17.46 12.63
C LYS A 140 -1.15 -16.81 11.59
N GLU A 141 -2.14 -16.05 12.06
CA GLU A 141 -3.00 -15.28 11.16
C GLU A 141 -2.18 -14.26 10.37
N ASN A 142 -2.59 -14.08 9.10
CA ASN A 142 -1.98 -13.07 8.25
C ASN A 142 -2.24 -11.66 8.83
N PRO A 143 -1.23 -10.76 8.90
CA PRO A 143 -1.38 -9.42 9.49
C PRO A 143 -2.49 -8.58 8.84
N ILE A 144 -2.68 -8.69 7.53
CA ILE A 144 -3.77 -8.00 6.81
C ILE A 144 -5.14 -8.55 7.24
N LYS A 145 -5.25 -9.87 7.45
CA LYS A 145 -6.48 -10.50 7.97
C LYS A 145 -6.82 -9.99 9.36
N VAL A 146 -5.83 -9.92 10.25
CA VAL A 146 -6.00 -9.37 11.62
C VAL A 146 -6.47 -7.92 11.56
N LYS A 147 -5.80 -7.09 10.75
CA LYS A 147 -6.16 -5.67 10.60
C LYS A 147 -7.55 -5.47 9.97
N ALA A 148 -7.90 -6.30 9.00
CA ALA A 148 -9.23 -6.26 8.38
C ALA A 148 -10.35 -6.61 9.39
N LYS A 149 -10.16 -7.63 10.22
CA LYS A 149 -11.11 -7.97 11.31
C LYS A 149 -11.29 -6.81 12.30
N GLU A 150 -10.20 -6.10 12.62
CA GLU A 150 -10.25 -4.92 13.50
C GLU A 150 -11.03 -3.76 12.87
N LEU A 151 -10.79 -3.46 11.60
CA LEU A 151 -11.42 -2.35 10.90
C LEU A 151 -12.89 -2.61 10.52
N PHE A 152 -13.24 -3.88 10.30
CA PHE A 152 -14.54 -4.32 9.79
C PHE A 152 -15.20 -5.39 10.68
N PRO A 153 -15.44 -5.11 11.98
CA PRO A 153 -15.89 -6.12 12.94
C PRO A 153 -17.32 -6.63 12.69
N ASN A 154 -18.13 -5.89 11.93
CA ASN A 154 -19.53 -6.23 11.67
C ASN A 154 -19.76 -6.74 10.23
N GLU A 155 -18.69 -6.95 9.48
CA GLU A 155 -18.81 -7.45 8.10
C GLU A 155 -19.04 -8.98 8.09
N ARG A 156 -19.57 -9.46 6.96
CA ARG A 156 -19.84 -10.88 6.77
C ARG A 156 -18.55 -11.69 6.73
N GLU A 157 -18.64 -12.98 7.00
CA GLU A 157 -17.50 -13.91 6.95
C GLU A 157 -16.78 -13.92 5.59
N ASP A 158 -17.50 -13.72 4.49
CA ASP A 158 -16.94 -13.68 3.14
C ASP A 158 -16.21 -12.37 2.79
N PHE A 159 -16.17 -11.38 3.71
CA PHE A 159 -15.51 -10.09 3.51
C PHE A 159 -13.98 -10.23 3.36
N ILE A 160 -13.39 -11.22 4.01
CA ILE A 160 -11.95 -11.51 3.92
C ILE A 160 -11.76 -12.82 3.17
N GLN A 161 -11.14 -12.74 1.99
CA GLN A 161 -10.87 -13.90 1.15
C GLN A 161 -9.41 -14.34 1.25
N THR A 162 -9.19 -15.65 1.35
CA THR A 162 -7.84 -16.25 1.42
C THR A 162 -7.69 -17.37 0.40
N PRO A 163 -7.84 -17.10 -0.91
CA PRO A 163 -7.84 -18.14 -1.93
C PRO A 163 -6.48 -18.85 -1.97
N LEU A 164 -6.49 -20.20 -1.92
CA LEU A 164 -5.27 -21.01 -1.95
C LEU A 164 -4.68 -21.08 -3.35
N LYS A 165 -5.53 -21.30 -4.36
CA LYS A 165 -5.13 -21.43 -5.76
C LYS A 165 -5.86 -20.41 -6.62
N ILE A 166 -5.17 -19.36 -7.04
CA ILE A 166 -5.68 -18.40 -8.03
C ILE A 166 -5.20 -18.77 -9.44
N ASN A 167 -4.15 -19.58 -9.53
CA ASN A 167 -3.56 -20.07 -10.77
C ASN A 167 -3.29 -21.60 -10.60
N PRO A 168 -3.54 -22.46 -11.59
CA PRO A 168 -3.92 -22.11 -12.96
C PRO A 168 -5.37 -21.66 -13.09
N GLU A 169 -5.63 -20.83 -14.08
CA GLU A 169 -6.98 -20.51 -14.55
C GLU A 169 -7.73 -21.82 -14.86
N LYS A 170 -9.06 -21.82 -14.64
CA LYS A 170 -9.96 -22.97 -14.83
C LYS A 170 -9.97 -24.01 -13.72
N SER A 171 -9.28 -23.83 -12.58
CA SER A 171 -9.59 -24.63 -11.39
C SER A 171 -10.95 -24.19 -10.83
N VAL A 172 -11.66 -25.09 -10.16
CA VAL A 172 -12.96 -24.79 -9.51
C VAL A 172 -12.80 -23.64 -8.51
N GLU A 173 -11.70 -23.63 -7.76
CA GLU A 173 -11.40 -22.59 -6.78
C GLU A 173 -11.16 -21.22 -7.44
N TRP A 174 -10.45 -21.20 -8.58
CA TRP A 174 -10.28 -20.01 -9.38
C TRP A 174 -11.61 -19.49 -9.93
N GLN A 175 -12.45 -20.38 -10.49
CA GLN A 175 -13.75 -20.00 -11.05
C GLN A 175 -14.65 -19.36 -9.97
N ASN A 176 -14.75 -20.00 -8.80
CA ASN A 176 -15.52 -19.47 -7.69
C ASN A 176 -15.03 -18.09 -7.23
N PHE A 177 -13.70 -17.92 -7.15
CA PHE A 177 -13.10 -16.62 -6.79
C PHE A 177 -13.32 -15.56 -7.86
N TYR A 178 -13.20 -15.91 -9.14
CA TYR A 178 -13.42 -15.00 -10.26
C TYR A 178 -14.87 -14.55 -10.31
N ASP A 179 -15.84 -15.46 -10.23
CA ASP A 179 -17.27 -15.15 -10.27
C ASP A 179 -17.66 -14.28 -9.07
N TRP A 180 -17.11 -14.62 -7.89
CA TRP A 180 -17.27 -13.81 -6.69
C TRP A 180 -16.72 -12.39 -6.90
N LEU A 181 -15.51 -12.22 -7.40
CA LEU A 181 -14.88 -10.92 -7.63
C LEU A 181 -15.66 -10.09 -8.66
N LYS A 182 -16.06 -10.71 -9.77
CA LYS A 182 -16.85 -10.09 -10.83
C LYS A 182 -18.20 -9.59 -10.33
N ALA A 183 -18.89 -10.39 -9.50
CA ALA A 183 -20.17 -10.00 -8.89
C ALA A 183 -20.05 -8.78 -7.97
N LYS A 184 -18.83 -8.50 -7.47
CA LYS A 184 -18.56 -7.32 -6.62
C LYS A 184 -18.42 -6.03 -7.41
N ASN A 185 -18.15 -6.11 -8.70
CA ASN A 185 -18.01 -4.96 -9.61
C ASN A 185 -17.13 -3.85 -9.01
N PRO A 186 -15.86 -4.12 -8.68
CA PRO A 186 -14.95 -3.14 -8.09
C PRO A 186 -14.53 -2.09 -9.11
N ASP A 187 -14.28 -0.87 -8.64
CA ASP A 187 -13.66 0.18 -9.45
C ASP A 187 -12.15 -0.03 -9.54
N PHE A 188 -11.53 -0.43 -8.43
CA PHE A 188 -10.09 -0.70 -8.34
C PHE A 188 -9.81 -2.04 -7.64
N LEU A 189 -8.80 -2.76 -8.12
CA LEU A 189 -8.05 -3.72 -7.32
C LEU A 189 -6.76 -3.05 -6.86
N VAL A 190 -6.58 -2.81 -5.58
CA VAL A 190 -5.33 -2.29 -5.03
C VAL A 190 -4.49 -3.48 -4.58
N VAL A 191 -3.41 -3.77 -5.29
CA VAL A 191 -2.55 -4.94 -5.08
C VAL A 191 -1.19 -4.48 -4.57
N ILE A 192 -0.83 -4.82 -3.32
CA ILE A 192 0.43 -4.42 -2.71
C ILE A 192 1.07 -5.62 -2.04
N SER A 193 2.19 -6.12 -2.57
CA SER A 193 2.93 -7.27 -2.03
C SER A 193 2.02 -8.45 -1.66
N TYR A 194 1.14 -8.84 -2.57
CA TYR A 194 0.22 -9.96 -2.36
C TYR A 194 0.95 -11.31 -2.40
N GLY A 195 2.03 -11.40 -3.20
CA GLY A 195 2.91 -12.57 -3.27
C GLY A 195 2.34 -13.77 -4.03
N LYS A 196 1.33 -13.54 -4.88
CA LYS A 196 0.83 -14.50 -5.87
C LYS A 196 0.65 -13.78 -7.21
N ILE A 197 0.91 -14.48 -8.30
CA ILE A 197 0.64 -13.99 -9.66
C ILE A 197 -0.87 -14.02 -9.88
N LEU A 198 -1.42 -12.88 -10.29
CA LEU A 198 -2.81 -12.75 -10.68
C LEU A 198 -2.95 -12.97 -12.19
N PRO A 199 -3.84 -13.87 -12.65
CA PRO A 199 -4.08 -14.05 -14.07
C PRO A 199 -4.79 -12.83 -14.68
N GLN A 200 -4.63 -12.63 -16.00
CA GLN A 200 -5.16 -11.47 -16.71
C GLN A 200 -6.67 -11.33 -16.52
N SER A 201 -7.40 -12.42 -16.49
CA SER A 201 -8.85 -12.42 -16.24
C SER A 201 -9.27 -11.77 -14.92
N ILE A 202 -8.46 -11.91 -13.86
CA ILE A 202 -8.67 -11.22 -12.57
C ILE A 202 -8.30 -9.72 -12.71
N LEU A 203 -7.22 -9.43 -13.43
CA LEU A 203 -6.75 -8.06 -13.64
C LEU A 203 -7.74 -7.22 -14.47
N ASP A 204 -8.51 -7.84 -15.34
CA ASP A 204 -9.51 -7.18 -16.20
C ASP A 204 -10.87 -6.92 -15.52
N VAL A 205 -11.06 -7.38 -14.27
CA VAL A 205 -12.34 -7.21 -13.57
C VAL A 205 -12.65 -5.76 -13.20
N PRO A 206 -11.69 -4.96 -12.63
CA PRO A 206 -12.01 -3.62 -12.15
C PRO A 206 -12.19 -2.60 -13.25
N ALA A 207 -13.12 -1.65 -13.06
CA ALA A 207 -13.46 -0.64 -14.06
C ALA A 207 -12.28 0.29 -14.42
N PHE A 208 -11.42 0.63 -13.47
CA PHE A 208 -10.23 1.48 -13.66
C PHE A 208 -8.92 0.69 -13.60
N GLY A 209 -9.00 -0.63 -13.51
CA GLY A 209 -7.90 -1.55 -13.54
C GLY A 209 -7.26 -1.87 -12.18
N PRO A 210 -6.39 -2.87 -12.19
CA PRO A 210 -5.59 -3.23 -11.04
C PRO A 210 -4.46 -2.22 -10.88
N ILE A 211 -4.28 -1.75 -9.65
CA ILE A 211 -3.27 -0.76 -9.26
C ILE A 211 -2.27 -1.42 -8.33
N ASN A 212 -0.99 -1.27 -8.63
CA ASN A 212 0.09 -1.70 -7.75
C ASN A 212 0.82 -0.48 -7.16
N VAL A 213 1.36 -0.69 -5.97
CA VAL A 213 2.25 0.25 -5.29
C VAL A 213 3.64 -0.37 -5.23
N HIS A 214 4.58 0.23 -5.93
CA HIS A 214 5.96 -0.25 -6.04
C HIS A 214 6.94 0.71 -5.37
N GLY A 215 7.85 0.17 -4.54
CA GLY A 215 8.75 0.96 -3.71
C GLY A 215 10.02 1.44 -4.41
N SER A 216 9.93 1.92 -5.65
CA SER A 216 11.06 2.50 -6.38
C SER A 216 10.62 3.58 -7.38
N LEU A 217 11.60 4.30 -7.95
CA LEU A 217 11.41 5.15 -9.12
C LEU A 217 11.43 4.29 -10.39
N LEU A 218 10.27 3.71 -10.74
CA LEU A 218 10.18 2.98 -12.01
C LEU A 218 10.51 3.88 -13.21
N PRO A 219 11.22 3.35 -14.20
CA PRO A 219 11.52 1.93 -14.46
C PRO A 219 12.74 1.37 -13.74
N LYS A 220 13.38 2.10 -12.82
CA LYS A 220 14.48 1.55 -12.01
C LYS A 220 13.95 0.57 -10.94
N TYR A 221 14.73 -0.50 -10.70
CA TYR A 221 14.49 -1.48 -9.63
C TYR A 221 13.14 -2.22 -9.77
N ARG A 222 12.79 -2.69 -10.96
CA ARG A 222 11.71 -3.66 -11.17
C ARG A 222 12.03 -4.95 -10.43
N GLY A 223 11.08 -5.58 -9.75
CA GLY A 223 11.25 -6.89 -9.12
C GLY A 223 11.00 -6.91 -7.62
N ALA A 224 11.65 -7.86 -6.92
CA ALA A 224 11.19 -8.32 -5.62
C ALA A 224 11.63 -7.46 -4.41
N SER A 225 12.72 -6.67 -4.54
CA SER A 225 13.34 -5.97 -3.40
C SER A 225 13.74 -4.51 -3.71
N PRO A 226 12.79 -3.67 -4.17
CA PRO A 226 13.11 -2.30 -4.58
C PRO A 226 13.64 -1.44 -3.42
N LEU A 227 13.05 -1.52 -2.23
CA LEU A 227 13.47 -0.71 -1.08
C LEU A 227 14.91 -0.99 -0.64
N GLN A 228 15.32 -2.26 -0.68
CA GLN A 228 16.71 -2.62 -0.35
C GLN A 228 17.66 -2.18 -1.44
N SER A 229 17.27 -2.29 -2.70
CA SER A 229 18.09 -1.91 -3.85
C SER A 229 18.46 -0.42 -3.86
N ILE A 230 17.58 0.45 -3.35
CA ILE A 230 17.86 1.88 -3.16
C ILE A 230 19.09 2.09 -2.27
N PHE A 231 19.16 1.38 -1.14
CA PHE A 231 20.33 1.46 -0.23
C PHE A 231 21.59 0.81 -0.82
N LEU A 232 21.45 -0.37 -1.45
CA LEU A 232 22.59 -1.05 -2.09
C LEU A 232 23.23 -0.23 -3.20
N ASN A 233 22.44 0.54 -3.93
CA ASN A 233 22.91 1.45 -4.97
C ASN A 233 23.24 2.86 -4.43
N LYS A 234 23.24 3.05 -3.11
CA LYS A 234 23.66 4.30 -2.44
C LYS A 234 22.87 5.51 -2.94
N GLU A 235 21.61 5.31 -3.29
CA GLU A 235 20.72 6.41 -3.73
C GLU A 235 20.48 7.38 -2.56
N LYS A 236 20.29 8.65 -2.89
CA LYS A 236 20.02 9.72 -1.91
C LYS A 236 18.53 9.94 -1.66
N GLU A 237 17.70 9.35 -2.52
CA GLU A 237 16.24 9.46 -2.48
C GLU A 237 15.61 8.08 -2.61
N SER A 238 14.48 7.90 -1.96
CA SER A 238 13.56 6.80 -2.20
C SER A 238 12.35 7.30 -2.97
N TRP A 239 11.66 6.39 -3.64
CA TRP A 239 10.51 6.71 -4.45
C TRP A 239 9.43 5.66 -4.25
N ILE A 240 8.18 6.11 -4.45
CA ILE A 240 7.04 5.23 -4.64
C ILE A 240 6.48 5.48 -6.03
N THR A 241 6.15 4.41 -6.71
CA THR A 241 5.43 4.44 -7.98
C THR A 241 4.08 3.77 -7.81
N ILE A 242 3.03 4.47 -8.21
CA ILE A 242 1.69 3.90 -8.38
C ILE A 242 1.53 3.61 -9.86
N MET A 243 1.23 2.37 -10.20
CA MET A 243 1.16 1.91 -11.58
C MET A 243 -0.06 1.03 -11.84
N HIS A 244 -0.46 0.97 -13.08
CA HIS A 244 -1.49 0.07 -13.57
C HIS A 244 -0.89 -1.30 -13.85
N MET A 245 -1.46 -2.38 -13.35
CA MET A 245 -0.95 -3.75 -13.53
C MET A 245 -1.40 -4.40 -14.83
N ASP A 246 -0.55 -5.24 -15.40
CA ASP A 246 -0.87 -6.24 -16.43
C ASP A 246 -0.21 -7.58 -16.08
N ALA A 247 -0.19 -8.53 -17.00
CA ALA A 247 0.36 -9.86 -16.75
C ALA A 247 1.91 -9.92 -16.63
N TRP A 248 2.63 -8.84 -16.95
CA TRP A 248 4.09 -8.79 -16.92
C TRP A 248 4.59 -8.07 -15.66
N MET A 249 5.70 -8.52 -15.09
CA MET A 249 6.18 -8.00 -13.81
C MET A 249 6.78 -6.59 -13.95
N ASP A 250 6.17 -5.60 -13.29
CA ASP A 250 6.64 -4.22 -13.11
C ASP A 250 6.97 -3.43 -14.40
N THR A 251 6.44 -3.84 -15.56
CA THR A 251 6.64 -3.16 -16.86
C THR A 251 5.51 -2.17 -17.21
N TRP A 252 4.61 -1.95 -16.29
CA TRP A 252 3.30 -1.33 -16.51
C TRP A 252 3.34 0.19 -16.60
N LYS A 253 2.22 0.77 -17.04
CA LYS A 253 2.10 2.23 -17.12
C LYS A 253 2.11 2.87 -15.75
N ILE A 254 2.94 3.89 -15.60
CA ILE A 254 3.04 4.70 -14.38
C ILE A 254 1.87 5.67 -14.33
N ILE A 255 1.17 5.71 -13.20
CA ILE A 255 0.07 6.65 -12.95
C ILE A 255 0.61 7.87 -12.23
N ASP A 256 1.41 7.67 -11.17
CA ASP A 256 1.97 8.74 -10.37
C ASP A 256 3.23 8.29 -9.61
N GLN A 257 4.08 9.24 -9.25
CA GLN A 257 5.33 8.96 -8.52
C GLN A 257 5.57 10.05 -7.47
N LEU A 258 6.08 9.64 -6.31
CA LEU A 258 6.45 10.54 -5.22
C LEU A 258 7.87 10.25 -4.77
N SER A 259 8.71 11.29 -4.68
CA SER A 259 10.07 11.20 -4.13
C SER A 259 10.08 11.40 -2.62
N PHE A 260 11.10 10.85 -1.99
CA PHE A 260 11.31 10.92 -0.56
C PHE A 260 12.81 10.95 -0.25
N PRO A 261 13.37 12.02 0.38
CA PRO A 261 14.79 12.10 0.68
C PRO A 261 15.19 11.07 1.74
N LEU A 262 16.33 10.43 1.55
CA LEU A 262 16.91 9.49 2.50
C LEU A 262 17.91 10.19 3.41
N LYS A 263 17.79 9.99 4.72
CA LYS A 263 18.81 10.44 5.67
C LYS A 263 19.97 9.45 5.69
N PHE A 264 21.15 9.97 5.99
CA PHE A 264 22.39 9.17 6.04
C PHE A 264 22.27 7.97 6.98
N GLU A 265 21.76 8.19 8.18
CA GLU A 265 21.61 7.19 9.22
C GLU A 265 20.47 6.19 9.02
N TRP A 266 19.58 6.45 8.07
CA TRP A 266 18.41 5.60 7.87
C TRP A 266 18.75 4.23 7.31
N THR A 267 18.10 3.23 7.89
CA THR A 267 18.02 1.86 7.39
C THR A 267 16.71 1.65 6.63
N VAL A 268 16.56 0.51 5.98
CA VAL A 268 15.29 0.11 5.35
C VAL A 268 14.13 0.09 6.34
N LYS A 269 14.39 -0.19 7.62
CA LYS A 269 13.37 -0.16 8.68
C LYS A 269 12.85 1.26 8.93
N ASP A 270 13.76 2.24 8.96
CA ASP A 270 13.41 3.66 9.17
C ASP A 270 12.65 4.21 7.96
N LEU A 271 13.11 3.85 6.76
CA LEU A 271 12.40 4.16 5.51
C LEU A 271 10.98 3.62 5.55
N ILE A 272 10.77 2.35 5.85
CA ILE A 272 9.44 1.74 5.96
C ILE A 272 8.55 2.52 6.93
N THR A 273 9.08 2.86 8.11
CA THR A 273 8.32 3.62 9.12
C THR A 273 7.93 5.02 8.63
N ALA A 274 8.78 5.67 7.84
CA ALA A 274 8.47 6.95 7.23
C ALA A 274 7.40 6.83 6.14
N LEU A 275 7.51 5.79 5.31
CA LEU A 275 6.59 5.52 4.20
C LEU A 275 5.17 5.18 4.68
N GLU A 276 5.04 4.47 5.81
CA GLU A 276 3.75 4.14 6.41
C GLU A 276 2.89 5.37 6.75
N LYS A 277 3.50 6.55 6.91
CA LYS A 277 2.80 7.80 7.27
C LYS A 277 2.28 8.57 6.06
N GLU A 278 3.04 8.63 4.98
CA GLU A 278 2.74 9.51 3.84
C GLU A 278 2.18 8.79 2.62
N TRP A 279 2.66 7.60 2.34
CA TRP A 279 2.30 6.85 1.15
C TRP A 279 0.82 6.42 1.07
N PRO A 280 0.15 6.05 2.16
CA PRO A 280 -1.26 5.70 2.11
C PRO A 280 -2.11 6.85 1.56
N ARG A 281 -1.85 8.08 2.03
CA ARG A 281 -2.57 9.27 1.56
C ARG A 281 -2.25 9.62 0.11
N PHE A 282 -1.00 9.43 -0.31
CA PHE A 282 -0.60 9.59 -1.70
C PHE A 282 -1.37 8.62 -2.60
N LEU A 283 -1.46 7.33 -2.22
CA LEU A 283 -2.28 6.36 -2.94
C LEU A 283 -3.73 6.83 -3.08
N CYS A 284 -4.37 7.24 -1.99
CA CYS A 284 -5.75 7.71 -2.02
C CYS A 284 -5.95 8.89 -3.00
N ASN A 285 -5.03 9.86 -2.99
CA ASN A 285 -5.10 11.01 -3.89
C ASN A 285 -4.91 10.60 -5.35
N THR A 286 -3.95 9.74 -5.62
CA THR A 286 -3.68 9.22 -6.97
C THR A 286 -4.86 8.42 -7.51
N LEU A 287 -5.44 7.49 -6.73
CA LEU A 287 -6.64 6.73 -7.14
C LEU A 287 -7.82 7.65 -7.46
N TRP A 288 -8.05 8.66 -6.62
CA TRP A 288 -9.11 9.64 -6.85
C TRP A 288 -8.92 10.42 -8.14
N ASN A 289 -7.73 11.00 -8.35
CA ASN A 289 -7.42 11.78 -9.55
C ASN A 289 -7.45 10.93 -10.82
N TYR A 290 -6.98 9.68 -10.71
CA TYR A 290 -7.01 8.72 -11.83
C TYR A 290 -8.44 8.32 -12.19
N GLY A 291 -9.27 7.98 -11.23
CA GLY A 291 -10.68 7.68 -11.43
C GLY A 291 -11.46 8.88 -12.00
N LYS A 292 -11.14 10.10 -11.57
CA LYS A 292 -11.70 11.34 -12.14
C LYS A 292 -11.09 11.72 -13.50
N LYS A 293 -10.15 10.92 -14.04
CA LYS A 293 -9.45 11.17 -15.32
C LYS A 293 -8.66 12.48 -15.36
N GLN A 294 -8.25 12.98 -14.19
CA GLN A 294 -7.40 14.18 -14.07
C GLN A 294 -5.93 13.86 -14.34
N ILE A 295 -5.53 12.61 -14.12
CA ILE A 295 -4.20 12.10 -14.48
C ILE A 295 -4.35 10.88 -15.37
N LYS A 296 -3.31 10.59 -16.17
CA LYS A 296 -3.29 9.48 -17.13
C LYS A 296 -2.05 8.61 -16.86
N ALA A 297 -2.22 7.31 -17.03
CA ALA A 297 -1.10 6.39 -16.98
C ALA A 297 -0.18 6.54 -18.19
N ILE A 298 1.15 6.63 -17.95
CA ILE A 298 2.20 6.86 -18.95
C ILE A 298 3.05 5.59 -19.09
N PRO A 299 3.39 5.15 -20.34
CA PRO A 299 4.33 4.05 -20.53
C PRO A 299 5.68 4.31 -19.86
N GLN A 300 6.33 3.27 -19.38
CA GLN A 300 7.69 3.35 -18.87
C GLN A 300 8.71 3.49 -20.01
N ASP A 301 9.83 4.15 -19.74
CA ASP A 301 10.99 4.23 -20.65
C ASP A 301 11.87 2.98 -20.43
N GLU A 302 11.73 2.01 -21.33
CA GLU A 302 12.47 0.73 -21.25
C GLU A 302 13.99 0.90 -21.25
N SER A 303 14.51 1.98 -21.84
CA SER A 303 15.96 2.24 -21.87
C SER A 303 16.57 2.53 -20.49
N LYS A 304 15.73 2.91 -19.51
CA LYS A 304 16.11 3.22 -18.12
C LYS A 304 15.78 2.11 -17.13
N ALA A 305 15.26 0.99 -17.62
CA ALA A 305 14.83 -0.11 -16.76
C ALA A 305 16.03 -0.81 -16.12
N THR A 306 15.92 -1.04 -14.80
CA THR A 306 16.84 -1.89 -14.05
C THR A 306 16.07 -2.90 -13.22
N LEU A 307 16.69 -4.04 -12.91
CA LEU A 307 16.08 -5.13 -12.17
C LEU A 307 16.63 -5.19 -10.74
N CYS A 308 15.79 -5.58 -9.80
CA CYS A 308 16.21 -5.98 -8.46
C CYS A 308 15.78 -7.43 -8.19
N GLN A 309 16.74 -8.22 -7.72
CA GLN A 309 16.52 -9.64 -7.44
C GLN A 309 15.89 -9.85 -6.07
N LYS A 310 15.39 -11.07 -5.84
CA LYS A 310 14.97 -11.51 -4.52
C LYS A 310 16.22 -11.64 -3.64
N ILE A 311 16.13 -11.11 -2.42
CA ILE A 311 17.21 -11.19 -1.43
C ILE A 311 17.32 -12.64 -0.94
N GLU A 312 18.57 -13.10 -0.82
CA GLU A 312 18.92 -14.39 -0.23
C GLU A 312 19.70 -14.20 1.08
N LYS A 313 19.81 -15.29 1.84
CA LYS A 313 20.55 -15.25 3.11
C LYS A 313 22.02 -14.92 2.92
N SER A 314 22.62 -15.40 1.83
CA SER A 314 24.02 -15.15 1.44
C SER A 314 24.34 -13.68 1.16
N ASP A 315 23.36 -12.87 0.70
CA ASP A 315 23.58 -11.46 0.37
C ASP A 315 24.05 -10.63 1.59
N GLY A 316 23.68 -11.11 2.80
CA GLY A 316 24.15 -10.52 4.05
C GLY A 316 25.60 -10.84 4.42
N GLU A 317 26.31 -11.65 3.66
CA GLU A 317 27.70 -11.97 3.95
C GLU A 317 28.63 -10.82 3.53
N ILE A 318 29.58 -10.51 4.40
CA ILE A 318 30.59 -9.44 4.23
C ILE A 318 31.97 -9.94 4.68
N ASP A 319 33.01 -9.38 4.09
CA ASP A 319 34.37 -9.51 4.56
C ASP A 319 34.81 -8.19 5.23
N VAL A 320 34.83 -8.19 6.57
CA VAL A 320 35.12 -6.99 7.37
C VAL A 320 36.54 -6.44 7.19
N TYR A 321 37.46 -7.23 6.59
CA TYR A 321 38.87 -6.86 6.35
C TYR A 321 39.12 -6.43 4.92
N LYS A 322 38.23 -6.73 3.97
CA LYS A 322 38.42 -6.47 2.54
C LYS A 322 37.37 -5.58 1.93
N ASP A 323 36.09 -5.79 2.30
CA ASP A 323 35.02 -5.01 1.72
C ASP A 323 35.13 -3.55 2.17
N LYS A 324 34.85 -2.62 1.28
CA LYS A 324 34.82 -1.19 1.60
C LYS A 324 33.73 -0.86 2.60
N LEU A 325 34.01 0.05 3.52
CA LEU A 325 33.03 0.51 4.50
C LEU A 325 31.72 0.99 3.85
N GLU A 326 31.82 1.65 2.69
CA GLU A 326 30.63 2.12 1.98
C GLU A 326 29.71 0.98 1.51
N ASP A 327 30.27 -0.15 1.07
CA ASP A 327 29.50 -1.32 0.64
C ASP A 327 28.93 -2.08 1.83
N ILE A 328 29.71 -2.20 2.91
CA ILE A 328 29.24 -2.77 4.17
C ILE A 328 28.10 -1.94 4.74
N TYR A 329 28.22 -0.60 4.73
CA TYR A 329 27.19 0.28 5.25
C TYR A 329 25.92 0.28 4.38
N ALA A 330 26.08 0.22 3.05
CA ALA A 330 24.95 0.04 2.13
C ALA A 330 24.20 -1.27 2.41
N LYS A 331 24.90 -2.39 2.58
CA LYS A 331 24.31 -3.68 2.98
C LYS A 331 23.68 -3.63 4.37
N TYR A 332 24.31 -2.98 5.35
CA TYR A 332 23.76 -2.81 6.69
C TYR A 332 22.42 -2.09 6.66
N ARG A 333 22.33 -0.97 5.92
CA ARG A 333 21.12 -0.20 5.76
C ARG A 333 20.02 -0.98 5.03
N ALA A 334 20.38 -1.67 3.95
CA ALA A 334 19.47 -2.47 3.12
C ALA A 334 18.90 -3.68 3.87
N TYR A 335 19.73 -4.34 4.66
CA TYR A 335 19.42 -5.64 5.26
C TYR A 335 19.12 -5.58 6.78
N ALA A 336 18.82 -4.39 7.30
CA ALA A 336 18.56 -4.18 8.73
C ALA A 336 17.44 -5.06 9.31
N ILE A 337 16.47 -5.49 8.48
CA ILE A 337 15.40 -6.42 8.88
C ILE A 337 15.82 -7.86 8.60
N TRP A 338 16.22 -8.16 7.37
CA TRP A 338 16.61 -9.47 6.89
C TRP A 338 17.43 -9.32 5.62
N PRO A 339 18.52 -10.12 5.45
CA PRO A 339 19.01 -11.21 6.30
C PRO A 339 19.92 -10.76 7.45
N LYS A 340 20.15 -9.45 7.65
CA LYS A 340 21.21 -8.80 8.43
C LYS A 340 22.61 -9.09 7.87
N ILE A 341 23.55 -8.18 8.10
CA ILE A 341 24.92 -8.39 7.68
C ILE A 341 25.68 -9.25 8.69
N ARG A 342 26.54 -10.12 8.19
CA ARG A 342 27.31 -11.07 8.97
C ARG A 342 28.65 -11.41 8.33
N PHE A 343 29.62 -11.77 9.16
CA PHE A 343 30.91 -12.27 8.73
C PHE A 343 31.31 -13.51 9.52
N LYS A 344 32.32 -14.23 9.04
CA LYS A 344 32.90 -15.37 9.75
C LYS A 344 34.15 -14.95 10.49
N LEU A 345 34.28 -15.37 11.73
CA LEU A 345 35.46 -15.23 12.56
C LEU A 345 35.74 -16.56 13.25
N ASN A 346 36.92 -17.19 12.99
CA ASN A 346 37.29 -18.50 13.55
C ASN A 346 36.15 -19.52 13.44
N GLU A 347 35.60 -19.69 12.22
CA GLU A 347 34.48 -20.58 11.87
C GLU A 347 33.11 -20.22 12.50
N LYS A 348 33.04 -19.18 13.32
CA LYS A 348 31.78 -18.71 13.94
C LYS A 348 31.16 -17.58 13.13
N ILE A 349 29.84 -17.62 13.02
CA ILE A 349 29.07 -16.55 12.38
C ILE A 349 28.89 -15.41 13.40
N VAL A 350 29.22 -14.21 12.96
CA VAL A 350 29.08 -12.97 13.75
C VAL A 350 28.15 -12.01 12.99
N ILE A 351 27.08 -11.57 13.62
CA ILE A 351 26.12 -10.64 13.05
C ILE A 351 26.42 -9.23 13.57
N ILE A 352 26.38 -8.24 12.69
CA ILE A 352 26.41 -6.83 13.09
C ILE A 352 24.96 -6.40 13.33
N GLU A 353 24.62 -6.14 14.60
CA GLU A 353 23.28 -5.72 15.01
C GLU A 353 23.09 -4.21 14.90
N GLU A 354 24.13 -3.43 15.19
CA GLU A 354 24.12 -1.98 15.08
C GLU A 354 25.45 -1.49 14.51
N LEU A 355 25.38 -0.51 13.61
CA LEU A 355 26.52 0.18 13.02
C LEU A 355 26.18 1.65 12.89
N LYS A 356 26.79 2.50 13.73
CA LYS A 356 26.67 3.95 13.67
C LYS A 356 27.93 4.59 13.14
N LEU A 357 27.80 5.42 12.13
CA LEU A 357 28.90 6.13 11.51
C LEU A 357 28.82 7.64 11.78
N ASP A 358 29.99 8.27 11.82
CA ASP A 358 30.15 9.71 11.78
C ASP A 358 30.11 10.15 10.32
N GLU A 359 29.07 10.88 9.92
CA GLU A 359 28.85 11.31 8.54
C GLU A 359 30.00 12.20 8.03
N ASN A 360 30.59 13.04 8.90
CA ASN A 360 31.69 13.93 8.53
C ASN A 360 32.98 13.16 8.20
N LYS A 361 33.25 12.09 8.94
CA LYS A 361 34.42 11.22 8.73
C LYS A 361 34.20 10.15 7.68
N TYR A 362 32.95 9.86 7.34
CA TYR A 362 32.61 8.78 6.42
C TYR A 362 33.22 8.99 5.03
N ASN A 363 33.14 10.18 4.49
CA ASN A 363 33.62 10.47 3.14
C ASN A 363 35.14 10.20 2.97
N ASP A 364 35.93 10.45 4.01
CA ASP A 364 37.40 10.24 4.00
C ASP A 364 37.78 8.78 4.27
N ASN A 365 36.85 7.97 4.79
CA ASN A 365 37.14 6.60 5.25
C ASN A 365 36.29 5.52 4.56
N LYS A 366 35.39 5.87 3.67
CA LYS A 366 34.43 4.94 3.06
C LYS A 366 35.06 3.84 2.18
N ASP A 367 36.21 4.14 1.60
CA ASP A 367 36.98 3.20 0.75
C ASP A 367 37.84 2.21 1.54
N ARG A 368 37.96 2.40 2.87
CA ARG A 368 38.74 1.53 3.77
C ARG A 368 37.83 0.41 4.31
N PRO A 369 38.38 -0.72 4.76
CA PRO A 369 37.64 -1.80 5.37
C PRO A 369 37.04 -1.39 6.72
N LEU A 370 36.08 -2.21 7.23
CA LEU A 370 35.47 -2.01 8.55
C LEU A 370 36.49 -2.17 9.68
N ILE A 371 37.39 -3.13 9.54
CA ILE A 371 38.41 -3.47 10.54
C ILE A 371 39.79 -3.44 9.89
N GLU A 372 40.73 -2.67 10.50
CA GLU A 372 42.16 -2.64 10.17
C GLU A 372 42.95 -3.11 11.40
N TRP A 373 43.62 -4.27 11.32
CA TRP A 373 44.48 -4.76 12.40
C TRP A 373 43.86 -4.76 13.81
N LYS A 374 42.67 -5.21 14.05
CA LYS A 374 41.89 -5.13 15.29
C LYS A 374 41.33 -3.76 15.63
N ASN A 375 41.63 -2.72 14.83
CA ASN A 375 41.05 -1.41 15.02
C ASN A 375 39.83 -1.22 14.11
N LEU A 376 38.83 -0.57 14.63
CA LEU A 376 37.66 -0.14 13.82
C LEU A 376 38.04 1.04 12.96
N ASN A 377 37.42 1.11 11.77
CA ASN A 377 37.50 2.27 10.90
C ASN A 377 37.14 3.56 11.66
N GLN A 378 37.88 4.63 11.42
CA GLN A 378 37.75 5.90 12.16
C GLN A 378 36.37 6.58 12.01
N ALA A 379 35.61 6.23 10.98
CA ALA A 379 34.24 6.71 10.80
C ALA A 379 33.22 6.02 11.74
N ILE A 380 33.59 4.95 12.44
CA ILE A 380 32.67 4.19 13.29
C ILE A 380 32.56 4.85 14.65
N ILE A 381 31.33 5.33 14.98
CA ILE A 381 30.99 5.85 16.33
C ILE A 381 30.66 4.70 17.27
N ASN A 382 29.83 3.76 16.81
CA ASN A 382 29.40 2.63 17.59
C ASN A 382 29.13 1.40 16.73
N ILE A 383 29.43 0.24 17.25
CA ILE A 383 29.10 -1.05 16.63
C ILE A 383 28.66 -2.04 17.72
N ALA A 384 27.51 -2.68 17.51
CA ALA A 384 27.05 -3.80 18.33
C ALA A 384 27.14 -5.09 17.52
N ILE A 385 27.84 -6.08 18.05
CA ILE A 385 28.16 -7.35 17.41
C ILE A 385 27.52 -8.48 18.19
N LYS A 386 26.92 -9.43 17.48
CA LYS A 386 26.28 -10.60 18.06
C LYS A 386 26.90 -11.89 17.51
N PRO A 387 27.81 -12.52 18.24
CA PRO A 387 28.27 -13.87 17.92
C PRO A 387 27.12 -14.89 17.98
N GLU A 388 27.22 -15.93 17.21
CA GLU A 388 26.23 -17.03 17.17
C GLU A 388 25.96 -17.57 18.58
N TRP A 389 24.68 -17.70 18.90
CA TRP A 389 24.16 -18.18 20.22
C TRP A 389 24.51 -17.29 21.43
N LYS A 390 25.01 -16.06 21.23
CA LYS A 390 25.32 -15.11 22.30
C LYS A 390 24.41 -13.86 22.23
N LYS A 391 24.48 -13.03 23.30
CA LYS A 391 23.87 -11.70 23.31
C LYS A 391 24.72 -10.72 22.50
N ALA A 392 24.14 -9.67 22.01
CA ALA A 392 24.87 -8.57 21.38
C ALA A 392 25.81 -7.91 22.41
N MET A 393 26.99 -7.50 21.98
CA MET A 393 28.01 -6.85 22.77
C MET A 393 28.71 -5.74 21.98
N ASP A 394 29.37 -4.80 22.68
CA ASP A 394 30.21 -3.78 22.07
C ASP A 394 31.53 -4.36 21.51
N TRP A 395 32.24 -3.55 20.69
CA TRP A 395 33.50 -3.95 20.08
C TRP A 395 34.58 -4.34 21.09
N LYS A 396 34.72 -3.58 22.18
CA LYS A 396 35.75 -3.83 23.22
C LYS A 396 35.53 -5.19 23.89
N SER A 397 34.30 -5.46 24.25
CA SER A 397 33.91 -6.76 24.81
C SER A 397 34.15 -7.89 23.81
N PHE A 398 33.80 -7.69 22.53
CA PHE A 398 34.03 -8.66 21.47
C PHE A 398 35.52 -8.97 21.29
N CYS A 399 36.38 -7.95 21.21
CA CYS A 399 37.83 -8.14 21.11
C CYS A 399 38.40 -8.93 22.27
N ASN A 400 37.97 -8.63 23.49
CA ASN A 400 38.43 -9.32 24.71
C ASN A 400 38.08 -10.81 24.72
N TRP A 401 36.99 -11.21 24.10
CA TRP A 401 36.49 -12.58 24.12
C TRP A 401 36.88 -13.40 22.88
N TYR A 402 37.08 -12.77 21.73
CA TYR A 402 37.18 -13.47 20.44
C TYR A 402 38.45 -13.15 19.62
N LEU A 403 39.18 -12.07 19.94
CA LEU A 403 40.37 -11.63 19.20
C LEU A 403 41.66 -11.71 20.05
N ARG A 404 41.59 -12.37 21.21
CA ARG A 404 42.78 -12.65 22.04
C ARG A 404 43.68 -13.70 21.39
#